data_2f14dcbbf9c67516a164d9fa4bade6cf
#
_entry.id   2f14dcbbf9c67516a164d9fa4bade6cf
#
_cell.length_a   1.000
_cell.length_b   1.000
_cell.length_c   1.000
_cell.angle_alpha   90.00
_cell.angle_beta   90.00
_cell.angle_gamma   90.00
#
_symmetry.space_group_name_H-M   'P 1'
#
loop_
_entity.id
_entity.type
_entity.pdbx_description
1 polymer ?
#
loop_
_entity_poly.entity_id
_entity_poly.type
_entity_poly.pdbx_seq_one_letter_code
_entity_poly.pdbx_strand_id
1 'polypeptide(L)'
;MRTTFKRVAAIGAAALLGAAVIAPTAQAADGDTSLASVLKVGQSKFDKDFADFDILTRAAETVLTAKPDSNVKLLADGSVALTAFAPTDQAFINLASTLTGKKIKTEAAAFKAVAGLGVDTVEQVLLYHVVPGGPILSGDALKANGAKLKSADMNKTIKVKVTKKPNIILIDKAKKIANPRVNLDQVDINKGNKQVAHGINGVLLPFAP
;
A
#
# COMPACT_ATOMS: atom_id res chain seq x y z
N MET A 1 34.45 -57.09 -32.83
CA MET A 1 33.70 -56.95 -31.57
C MET A 1 32.80 -55.78 -31.66
N ARG A 2 31.49 -55.95 -31.78
CA ARG A 2 30.47 -54.87 -31.89
C ARG A 2 29.80 -54.75 -30.55
N THR A 3 29.93 -53.63 -29.93
CA THR A 3 29.27 -53.31 -28.64
C THR A 3 28.04 -52.44 -28.89
N THR A 4 26.89 -53.01 -28.62
CA THR A 4 25.56 -52.40 -28.79
C THR A 4 25.21 -51.58 -27.56
N PHE A 5 24.99 -50.28 -27.72
CA PHE A 5 24.45 -49.44 -26.64
C PHE A 5 22.92 -49.48 -26.67
N LYS A 6 22.35 -50.01 -25.61
CA LYS A 6 20.89 -49.94 -25.33
C LYS A 6 20.48 -48.53 -24.89
N ARG A 7 19.50 -47.98 -25.59
CA ARG A 7 18.81 -46.78 -25.21
C ARG A 7 17.83 -47.08 -24.07
N VAL A 8 17.98 -46.40 -22.95
CA VAL A 8 16.98 -46.39 -21.88
C VAL A 8 16.15 -45.09 -22.04
N ALA A 9 14.87 -45.26 -22.29
CA ALA A 9 13.88 -44.19 -22.28
C ALA A 9 13.48 -43.92 -20.82
N ALA A 10 13.65 -42.71 -20.35
CA ALA A 10 13.08 -42.23 -19.08
C ALA A 10 11.91 -41.32 -19.39
N ILE A 11 10.74 -41.79 -19.03
CA ILE A 11 9.46 -41.09 -19.00
C ILE A 11 9.37 -40.40 -17.64
N GLY A 12 8.86 -39.15 -17.61
CA GLY A 12 8.39 -38.59 -16.37
C GLY A 12 8.63 -37.10 -16.22
N ALA A 13 7.97 -36.28 -17.04
CA ALA A 13 7.84 -34.87 -16.72
C ALA A 13 6.54 -34.64 -15.95
N ALA A 14 6.59 -34.62 -14.63
CA ALA A 14 5.51 -34.14 -13.80
C ALA A 14 5.55 -32.62 -13.81
N ALA A 15 4.58 -31.98 -14.47
CA ALA A 15 4.39 -30.56 -14.45
C ALA A 15 3.82 -30.15 -13.08
N LEU A 16 4.67 -29.70 -12.19
CA LEU A 16 4.27 -28.97 -10.99
C LEU A 16 3.85 -27.57 -11.42
N LEU A 17 2.55 -27.31 -11.44
CA LEU A 17 1.97 -25.97 -11.50
C LEU A 17 2.27 -25.26 -10.16
N GLY A 18 3.50 -24.77 -10.04
CA GLY A 18 3.89 -23.87 -8.99
C GLY A 18 3.22 -22.52 -9.24
N ALA A 19 2.34 -22.10 -8.33
CA ALA A 19 1.89 -20.71 -8.28
C ALA A 19 3.13 -19.83 -8.13
N ALA A 20 3.49 -19.12 -9.20
CA ALA A 20 4.61 -18.19 -9.19
C ALA A 20 4.33 -17.12 -8.15
N VAL A 21 5.00 -17.20 -7.02
CA VAL A 21 5.20 -16.07 -6.14
C VAL A 21 6.12 -15.14 -6.92
N ILE A 22 5.55 -14.14 -7.58
CA ILE A 22 6.33 -13.08 -8.20
C ILE A 22 6.93 -12.30 -7.02
N ALA A 23 8.16 -12.64 -6.65
CA ALA A 23 8.97 -11.73 -5.86
C ALA A 23 9.18 -10.49 -6.76
N PRO A 24 8.90 -9.27 -6.28
CA PRO A 24 9.20 -8.08 -7.04
C PRO A 24 10.71 -8.11 -7.35
N THR A 25 11.06 -8.08 -8.64
CA THR A 25 12.44 -7.82 -9.04
C THR A 25 12.73 -6.40 -8.59
N ALA A 26 13.40 -6.28 -7.46
CA ALA A 26 13.83 -5.02 -6.92
C ALA A 26 14.75 -4.38 -7.96
N GLN A 27 14.25 -3.41 -8.69
CA GLN A 27 15.09 -2.49 -9.42
C GLN A 27 15.87 -1.74 -8.34
N ALA A 28 17.19 -1.77 -8.39
CA ALA A 28 18.03 -1.12 -7.39
C ALA A 28 17.66 0.37 -7.35
N ALA A 29 16.90 0.75 -6.34
CA ALA A 29 16.64 2.12 -5.99
C ALA A 29 17.71 2.48 -4.97
N ASP A 30 18.71 3.27 -5.39
CA ASP A 30 19.90 3.57 -4.58
C ASP A 30 19.65 4.70 -3.57
N GLY A 31 18.59 5.47 -3.72
CA GLY A 31 18.30 6.63 -2.86
C GLY A 31 17.62 6.23 -1.55
N ASP A 32 17.98 6.95 -0.50
CA ASP A 32 17.50 6.76 0.88
C ASP A 32 16.56 7.89 1.33
N THR A 33 15.95 8.64 0.40
CA THR A 33 14.95 9.64 0.77
C THR A 33 13.70 8.95 1.31
N SER A 34 13.31 9.31 2.53
CA SER A 34 12.15 8.69 3.18
C SER A 34 10.81 9.23 2.66
N LEU A 35 9.76 8.41 2.69
CA LEU A 35 8.41 8.86 2.35
C LEU A 35 7.88 9.90 3.34
N ALA A 36 8.23 9.80 4.61
CA ALA A 36 7.86 10.80 5.61
C ALA A 36 8.39 12.20 5.23
N SER A 37 9.61 12.29 4.68
CA SER A 37 10.18 13.54 4.19
C SER A 37 9.43 14.08 2.96
N VAL A 38 9.18 13.21 1.97
CA VAL A 38 8.52 13.60 0.70
C VAL A 38 7.06 14.00 0.93
N LEU A 39 6.34 13.27 1.79
CA LEU A 39 4.96 13.55 2.15
C LEU A 39 4.83 14.63 3.23
N LYS A 40 5.95 15.21 3.69
CA LYS A 40 5.99 16.31 4.68
C LYS A 40 5.32 15.98 6.01
N VAL A 41 5.53 14.76 6.55
CA VAL A 41 5.03 14.38 7.88
C VAL A 41 5.53 15.41 8.93
N GLY A 42 4.62 15.89 9.76
CA GLY A 42 4.90 16.94 10.75
C GLY A 42 4.88 18.38 10.22
N GLN A 43 4.63 18.57 8.91
CA GLN A 43 4.56 19.90 8.28
C GLN A 43 3.21 20.17 7.61
N SER A 44 2.32 19.18 7.56
CA SER A 44 1.02 19.26 6.91
C SER A 44 0.09 20.26 7.60
N LYS A 45 -0.69 20.97 6.82
CA LYS A 45 -1.71 21.90 7.28
C LYS A 45 -2.99 21.62 6.53
N PHE A 46 -4.06 21.41 7.26
CA PHE A 46 -5.38 21.25 6.65
C PHE A 46 -5.76 22.47 5.82
N ASP A 47 -6.08 22.24 4.56
CA ASP A 47 -6.47 23.29 3.64
C ASP A 47 -7.72 22.91 2.78
N LYS A 48 -7.72 23.16 1.48
CA LYS A 48 -8.82 22.81 0.58
C LYS A 48 -8.36 21.99 -0.62
N ASP A 49 -7.11 21.56 -0.63
CA ASP A 49 -6.58 20.65 -1.64
C ASP A 49 -6.79 19.21 -1.21
N PHE A 50 -7.96 18.68 -1.51
CA PHE A 50 -8.31 17.29 -1.15
C PHE A 50 -7.59 16.22 -1.98
N ALA A 51 -6.71 16.61 -2.89
CA ALA A 51 -5.91 15.69 -3.67
C ALA A 51 -4.56 15.36 -3.04
N ASP A 52 -4.15 16.06 -2.01
CA ASP A 52 -2.92 15.84 -1.27
C ASP A 52 -3.08 14.83 -0.11
N PHE A 53 -2.19 14.84 0.90
CA PHE A 53 -2.06 13.80 1.91
C PHE A 53 -1.99 14.34 3.34
N ASP A 54 -2.55 15.49 3.62
CA ASP A 54 -2.44 16.16 4.92
C ASP A 54 -3.04 15.34 6.07
N ILE A 55 -4.18 14.69 5.83
CA ILE A 55 -4.81 13.81 6.83
C ILE A 55 -3.95 12.58 7.11
N LEU A 56 -3.37 11.97 6.06
CA LEU A 56 -2.48 10.81 6.19
C LEU A 56 -1.25 11.16 7.04
N THR A 57 -0.59 12.27 6.72
CA THR A 57 0.63 12.70 7.40
C THR A 57 0.35 13.10 8.84
N ARG A 58 -0.78 13.78 9.10
CA ARG A 58 -1.23 14.10 10.45
C ARG A 58 -1.58 12.86 11.27
N ALA A 59 -2.18 11.85 10.65
CA ALA A 59 -2.47 10.57 11.30
C ALA A 59 -1.17 9.83 11.69
N ALA A 60 -0.18 9.80 10.78
CA ALA A 60 1.13 9.21 11.06
C ALA A 60 1.86 9.93 12.20
N GLU A 61 1.87 11.27 12.20
CA GLU A 61 2.42 12.09 13.28
C GLU A 61 1.74 11.79 14.62
N THR A 62 0.41 11.71 14.64
CA THR A 62 -0.36 11.43 15.86
C THR A 62 0.00 10.05 16.43
N VAL A 63 0.12 9.03 15.58
CA VAL A 63 0.53 7.69 16.01
C VAL A 63 1.96 7.71 16.55
N LEU A 64 2.91 8.32 15.85
CA LEU A 64 4.31 8.38 16.29
C LEU A 64 4.51 9.17 17.58
N THR A 65 3.69 10.21 17.81
CA THR A 65 3.70 10.98 19.07
C THR A 65 3.18 10.13 20.24
N ALA A 66 2.10 9.36 20.03
CA ALA A 66 1.51 8.53 21.07
C ALA A 66 2.27 7.20 21.27
N LYS A 67 2.88 6.68 20.20
CA LYS A 67 3.57 5.39 20.14
C LYS A 67 4.91 5.52 19.38
N PRO A 68 5.97 6.06 20.00
CA PRO A 68 7.25 6.30 19.34
C PRO A 68 7.91 5.03 18.76
N ASP A 69 7.61 3.87 19.34
CA ASP A 69 8.11 2.58 18.88
C ASP A 69 7.27 1.91 17.79
N SER A 70 6.19 2.56 17.35
CA SER A 70 5.35 2.05 16.26
C SER A 70 6.15 1.79 14.99
N ASN A 71 5.82 0.71 14.28
CA ASN A 71 6.40 0.41 12.97
C ASN A 71 6.01 1.44 11.88
N VAL A 72 5.13 2.38 12.15
CA VAL A 72 4.88 3.55 11.28
C VAL A 72 6.16 4.37 11.08
N LYS A 73 7.11 4.34 12.03
CA LYS A 73 8.45 4.95 11.89
C LYS A 73 9.25 4.47 10.68
N LEU A 74 8.95 3.28 10.13
CA LEU A 74 9.61 2.78 8.91
C LEU A 74 9.44 3.73 7.72
N LEU A 75 8.38 4.53 7.69
CA LEU A 75 8.18 5.55 6.68
C LEU A 75 9.18 6.71 6.76
N ALA A 76 9.84 6.90 7.90
CA ALA A 76 10.87 7.91 8.14
C ALA A 76 12.29 7.37 7.94
N ASP A 77 12.47 6.06 7.85
CA ASP A 77 13.76 5.41 7.60
C ASP A 77 13.92 5.08 6.12
N GLY A 78 14.49 6.00 5.35
CA GLY A 78 14.66 5.84 3.90
C GLY A 78 15.52 4.64 3.49
N SER A 79 16.30 4.03 4.41
CA SER A 79 17.09 2.83 4.13
C SER A 79 16.22 1.56 4.02
N VAL A 80 15.00 1.58 4.57
CA VAL A 80 14.07 0.46 4.55
C VAL A 80 13.26 0.47 3.25
N ALA A 81 13.38 -0.61 2.49
CA ALA A 81 12.68 -0.75 1.21
C ALA A 81 11.19 -1.09 1.42
N LEU A 82 10.28 -0.28 0.85
CA LEU A 82 8.84 -0.48 0.96
C LEU A 82 8.05 0.22 -0.15
N THR A 83 6.81 -0.20 -0.32
CA THR A 83 5.79 0.51 -1.09
C THR A 83 4.65 0.93 -0.16
N ALA A 84 4.21 2.18 -0.24
CA ALA A 84 3.06 2.69 0.50
C ALA A 84 1.90 3.03 -0.46
N PHE A 85 0.68 2.67 -0.07
CA PHE A 85 -0.54 3.16 -0.71
C PHE A 85 -1.05 4.34 0.10
N ALA A 86 -0.96 5.55 -0.44
CA ALA A 86 -1.26 6.80 0.26
C ALA A 86 -2.70 7.27 -0.05
N PRO A 87 -3.66 7.16 0.88
CA PRO A 87 -4.98 7.72 0.68
C PRO A 87 -4.91 9.24 0.59
N THR A 88 -5.58 9.82 -0.42
CA THR A 88 -5.74 11.27 -0.51
C THR A 88 -6.69 11.78 0.58
N ASP A 89 -6.71 13.08 0.83
CA ASP A 89 -7.61 13.68 1.80
C ASP A 89 -9.07 13.49 1.42
N GLN A 90 -9.40 13.50 0.11
CA GLN A 90 -10.72 13.12 -0.37
C GLN A 90 -11.10 11.69 0.02
N ALA A 91 -10.14 10.75 0.04
CA ALA A 91 -10.38 9.36 0.46
C ALA A 91 -10.78 9.29 1.94
N PHE A 92 -10.12 10.06 2.79
CA PHE A 92 -10.46 10.17 4.23
C PHE A 92 -11.79 10.87 4.46
N ILE A 93 -12.10 11.94 3.72
CA ILE A 93 -13.39 12.64 3.77
C ILE A 93 -14.54 11.68 3.43
N ASN A 94 -14.37 10.85 2.41
CA ASN A 94 -15.36 9.86 2.00
C ASN A 94 -15.52 8.76 3.07
N LEU A 95 -14.42 8.26 3.63
CA LEU A 95 -14.45 7.28 4.71
C LEU A 95 -15.15 7.85 5.94
N ALA A 96 -14.77 9.04 6.40
CA ALA A 96 -15.36 9.71 7.56
C ALA A 96 -16.87 9.95 7.37
N SER A 97 -17.28 10.32 6.16
CA SER A 97 -18.70 10.48 5.83
C SER A 97 -19.46 9.16 5.93
N THR A 98 -18.85 8.06 5.46
CA THR A 98 -19.43 6.71 5.54
C THR A 98 -19.55 6.23 6.99
N LEU A 99 -18.50 6.41 7.79
CA LEU A 99 -18.47 5.96 9.19
C LEU A 99 -19.43 6.74 10.10
N THR A 100 -19.58 8.03 9.83
CA THR A 100 -20.44 8.91 10.68
C THR A 100 -21.87 8.99 10.19
N GLY A 101 -22.18 8.54 8.97
CA GLY A 101 -23.47 8.77 8.31
C GLY A 101 -23.76 10.23 8.00
N LYS A 102 -22.77 11.13 8.11
CA LYS A 102 -22.89 12.57 7.90
C LYS A 102 -21.99 13.02 6.76
N LYS A 103 -22.42 14.04 6.00
CA LYS A 103 -21.59 14.62 4.96
C LYS A 103 -20.46 15.44 5.59
N ILE A 104 -19.24 14.90 5.57
CA ILE A 104 -18.00 15.59 5.96
C ILE A 104 -17.50 16.40 4.77
N LYS A 105 -17.00 17.63 5.02
CA LYS A 105 -16.61 18.57 3.96
C LYS A 105 -15.23 19.22 4.18
N THR A 106 -14.56 18.90 5.27
CA THR A 106 -13.26 19.49 5.61
C THR A 106 -12.31 18.41 6.12
N GLU A 107 -11.03 18.60 5.87
CA GLU A 107 -9.97 17.71 6.35
C GLU A 107 -9.95 17.61 7.86
N ALA A 108 -10.06 18.76 8.56
CA ALA A 108 -10.09 18.78 10.01
C ALA A 108 -11.23 17.93 10.59
N ALA A 109 -12.42 17.99 9.98
CA ALA A 109 -13.56 17.16 10.41
C ALA A 109 -13.34 15.66 10.07
N ALA A 110 -12.75 15.36 8.91
CA ALA A 110 -12.41 14.00 8.52
C ALA A 110 -11.34 13.42 9.44
N PHE A 111 -10.27 14.16 9.69
CA PHE A 111 -9.22 13.77 10.63
C PHE A 111 -9.77 13.51 12.04
N LYS A 112 -10.64 14.41 12.56
CA LYS A 112 -11.28 14.21 13.87
C LYS A 112 -12.08 12.90 13.94
N ALA A 113 -12.81 12.56 12.87
CA ALA A 113 -13.57 11.31 12.81
C ALA A 113 -12.64 10.09 12.80
N VAL A 114 -11.54 10.14 12.03
CA VAL A 114 -10.54 9.06 11.97
C VAL A 114 -9.79 8.93 13.29
N ALA A 115 -9.32 10.01 13.87
CA ALA A 115 -8.64 10.02 15.17
C ALA A 115 -9.54 9.49 16.31
N GLY A 116 -10.86 9.71 16.20
CA GLY A 116 -11.87 9.19 17.12
C GLY A 116 -11.98 7.66 17.15
N LEU A 117 -11.40 6.94 16.17
CA LEU A 117 -11.30 5.48 16.18
C LEU A 117 -10.27 4.94 17.18
N GLY A 118 -9.46 5.82 17.74
CA GLY A 118 -8.38 5.49 18.68
C GLY A 118 -7.05 5.18 17.98
N VAL A 119 -5.97 5.48 18.68
CA VAL A 119 -4.59 5.44 18.15
C VAL A 119 -4.20 4.03 17.64
N ASP A 120 -4.60 2.98 18.34
CA ASP A 120 -4.28 1.60 17.93
C ASP A 120 -4.96 1.21 16.62
N THR A 121 -6.21 1.63 16.41
CA THR A 121 -6.92 1.40 15.15
C THR A 121 -6.28 2.19 14.01
N VAL A 122 -5.92 3.45 14.26
CA VAL A 122 -5.25 4.29 13.25
C VAL A 122 -3.88 3.72 12.88
N GLU A 123 -3.08 3.29 13.85
CA GLU A 123 -1.81 2.59 13.61
C GLU A 123 -2.00 1.35 12.73
N GLN A 124 -2.95 0.49 13.08
CA GLN A 124 -3.24 -0.72 12.32
C GLN A 124 -3.63 -0.41 10.87
N VAL A 125 -4.46 0.61 10.65
CA VAL A 125 -4.85 1.07 9.32
C VAL A 125 -3.63 1.60 8.56
N LEU A 126 -2.78 2.44 9.17
CA LEU A 126 -1.57 2.95 8.54
C LEU A 126 -0.62 1.82 8.14
N LEU A 127 -0.36 0.86 9.02
CA LEU A 127 0.50 -0.30 8.73
C LEU A 127 -0.09 -1.19 7.64
N TYR A 128 -1.41 -1.25 7.53
CA TYR A 128 -2.06 -2.00 6.45
C TYR A 128 -1.81 -1.38 5.06
N HIS A 129 -1.56 -0.09 4.98
CA HIS A 129 -1.22 0.61 3.73
C HIS A 129 0.25 0.44 3.30
N VAL A 130 1.11 -0.11 4.15
CA VAL A 130 2.54 -0.29 3.90
C VAL A 130 2.84 -1.73 3.51
N VAL A 131 3.57 -1.91 2.43
CA VAL A 131 4.04 -3.22 1.91
C VAL A 131 5.57 -3.23 1.96
N PRO A 132 6.17 -3.93 2.93
CA PRO A 132 7.62 -4.11 3.00
C PRO A 132 8.14 -4.99 1.84
N GLY A 133 9.41 -4.84 1.50
CA GLY A 133 10.09 -5.76 0.58
C GLY A 133 10.54 -5.16 -0.74
N GLY A 134 10.42 -3.85 -0.92
CA GLY A 134 10.95 -3.12 -2.07
C GLY A 134 9.91 -2.27 -2.79
N PRO A 135 10.39 -1.30 -3.60
CA PRO A 135 9.50 -0.44 -4.36
C PRO A 135 8.82 -1.23 -5.48
N ILE A 136 7.49 -1.26 -5.47
CA ILE A 136 6.68 -1.76 -6.58
C ILE A 136 6.32 -0.54 -7.42
N LEU A 137 6.93 -0.38 -8.59
CA LEU A 137 6.61 0.72 -9.48
C LEU A 137 5.28 0.49 -10.20
N SER A 138 4.66 1.57 -10.66
CA SER A 138 3.35 1.54 -11.33
C SER A 138 3.32 0.60 -12.54
N GLY A 139 4.41 0.54 -13.32
CA GLY A 139 4.55 -0.37 -14.44
C GLY A 139 4.53 -1.85 -14.06
N ASP A 140 5.07 -2.21 -12.89
CA ASP A 140 5.04 -3.58 -12.37
C ASP A 140 3.70 -3.89 -11.69
N ALA A 141 3.12 -2.91 -10.99
CA ALA A 141 1.79 -3.02 -10.42
C ALA A 141 0.72 -3.32 -11.48
N LEU A 142 0.83 -2.73 -12.68
CA LEU A 142 -0.06 -3.01 -13.81
C LEU A 142 0.04 -4.45 -14.35
N LYS A 143 1.16 -5.13 -14.10
CA LYS A 143 1.38 -6.55 -14.47
C LYS A 143 0.99 -7.51 -13.34
N ALA A 144 0.75 -7.01 -12.14
CA ALA A 144 0.57 -7.79 -10.91
C ALA A 144 -0.88 -8.25 -10.67
N ASN A 145 -1.69 -8.47 -11.73
CA ASN A 145 -3.08 -8.92 -11.55
C ASN A 145 -3.15 -10.24 -10.79
N GLY A 146 -3.93 -10.25 -9.71
CA GLY A 146 -4.09 -11.42 -8.83
C GLY A 146 -3.03 -11.54 -7.72
N ALA A 147 -2.00 -10.71 -7.72
CA ALA A 147 -0.98 -10.71 -6.68
C ALA A 147 -1.58 -10.43 -5.29
N LYS A 148 -0.95 -11.01 -4.27
CA LYS A 148 -1.26 -10.78 -2.85
C LYS A 148 -0.06 -10.09 -2.21
N LEU A 149 -0.23 -8.86 -1.80
CA LEU A 149 0.79 -8.06 -1.13
C LEU A 149 0.65 -8.24 0.38
N LYS A 150 1.71 -8.64 1.05
CA LYS A 150 1.75 -8.71 2.52
C LYS A 150 1.96 -7.30 3.06
N SER A 151 1.06 -6.85 3.94
CA SER A 151 1.19 -5.54 4.58
C SER A 151 2.10 -5.60 5.82
N ALA A 152 2.54 -4.43 6.29
CA ALA A 152 3.25 -4.29 7.56
C ALA A 152 2.34 -4.55 8.78
N ASP A 153 1.01 -4.50 8.61
CA ASP A 153 0.06 -5.06 9.59
C ASP A 153 0.12 -6.59 9.48
N MET A 154 0.89 -7.19 10.39
CA MET A 154 1.28 -8.60 10.39
C MET A 154 0.09 -9.53 10.12
N ASN A 155 0.27 -10.46 9.17
CA ASN A 155 -0.69 -11.46 8.72
C ASN A 155 -1.84 -10.95 7.85
N LYS A 156 -1.83 -9.71 7.37
CA LYS A 156 -2.84 -9.20 6.46
C LYS A 156 -2.30 -9.00 5.05
N THR A 157 -3.17 -9.19 4.08
CA THR A 157 -2.82 -9.09 2.66
C THR A 157 -3.80 -8.20 1.91
N ILE A 158 -3.27 -7.48 0.95
CA ILE A 158 -4.03 -6.71 -0.04
C ILE A 158 -3.95 -7.49 -1.36
N LYS A 159 -5.09 -7.76 -2.02
CA LYS A 159 -5.09 -8.41 -3.33
C LYS A 159 -5.16 -7.35 -4.42
N VAL A 160 -4.25 -7.45 -5.38
CA VAL A 160 -4.22 -6.57 -6.56
C VAL A 160 -5.15 -7.12 -7.64
N LYS A 161 -6.01 -6.27 -8.20
CA LYS A 161 -6.81 -6.56 -9.39
C LYS A 161 -6.57 -5.49 -10.43
N VAL A 162 -6.08 -5.90 -11.59
CA VAL A 162 -5.89 -5.01 -12.75
C VAL A 162 -7.02 -5.26 -13.74
N THR A 163 -7.64 -4.21 -14.25
CA THR A 163 -8.75 -4.30 -15.21
C THR A 163 -8.26 -4.12 -16.65
N LYS A 164 -9.11 -4.46 -17.65
CA LYS A 164 -8.80 -4.30 -19.09
C LYS A 164 -8.54 -2.82 -19.48
N LYS A 165 -9.29 -1.87 -18.90
CA LYS A 165 -8.88 -0.45 -18.90
C LYS A 165 -7.93 -0.31 -17.72
N PRO A 166 -6.67 0.08 -17.92
CA PRO A 166 -5.64 -0.05 -16.88
C PRO A 166 -6.02 0.73 -15.61
N ASN A 167 -6.67 0.04 -14.69
CA ASN A 167 -6.96 0.49 -13.33
C ASN A 167 -6.45 -0.56 -12.37
N ILE A 168 -5.75 -0.14 -11.35
CA ILE A 168 -5.28 -0.98 -10.26
C ILE A 168 -6.26 -0.82 -9.10
N ILE A 169 -6.94 -1.91 -8.75
CA ILE A 169 -7.89 -1.97 -7.63
C ILE A 169 -7.23 -2.78 -6.53
N LEU A 170 -7.26 -2.24 -5.31
CA LEU A 170 -6.71 -2.87 -4.12
C LEU A 170 -7.85 -3.47 -3.31
N ILE A 171 -7.94 -4.80 -3.29
CA ILE A 171 -9.03 -5.50 -2.60
C ILE A 171 -8.58 -5.76 -1.16
N ASP A 172 -9.32 -5.19 -0.23
CA ASP A 172 -9.10 -5.26 1.22
C ASP A 172 -10.14 -6.14 1.97
N LYS A 173 -10.31 -5.92 3.27
CA LYS A 173 -11.24 -6.66 4.13
C LYS A 173 -12.60 -5.97 4.29
N ALA A 174 -12.73 -4.73 3.86
CA ALA A 174 -13.95 -3.93 4.04
C ALA A 174 -14.99 -4.20 2.94
N LYS A 175 -15.62 -5.36 2.96
CA LYS A 175 -16.57 -5.80 1.92
C LYS A 175 -17.75 -4.86 1.65
N LYS A 176 -18.11 -4.01 2.61
CA LYS A 176 -19.23 -3.06 2.50
C LYS A 176 -18.81 -1.68 1.98
N ILE A 177 -17.51 -1.43 1.87
CA ILE A 177 -16.95 -0.19 1.34
C ILE A 177 -16.30 -0.50 0.00
N ALA A 178 -16.38 0.45 -0.94
CA ALA A 178 -15.78 0.26 -2.26
C ALA A 178 -14.25 0.09 -2.13
N ASN A 179 -13.70 -0.91 -2.82
CA ASN A 179 -12.26 -1.14 -2.83
C ASN A 179 -11.52 0.07 -3.42
N PRO A 180 -10.44 0.52 -2.77
CA PRO A 180 -9.61 1.62 -3.26
C PRO A 180 -9.00 1.33 -4.63
N ARG A 181 -8.81 2.40 -5.40
CA ARG A 181 -8.10 2.37 -6.69
C ARG A 181 -6.87 3.25 -6.61
N VAL A 182 -5.81 2.81 -7.27
CA VAL A 182 -4.62 3.64 -7.44
C VAL A 182 -4.98 4.80 -8.37
N ASN A 183 -4.64 6.03 -7.95
CA ASN A 183 -4.72 7.22 -8.76
C ASN A 183 -3.50 7.25 -9.70
N LEU A 184 -3.71 7.03 -10.99
CA LEU A 184 -2.61 6.93 -11.96
C LEU A 184 -1.87 8.26 -12.18
N ASP A 185 -2.45 9.38 -11.77
CA ASP A 185 -1.81 10.69 -11.80
C ASP A 185 -0.89 10.94 -10.58
N GLN A 186 -0.95 10.05 -9.58
CA GLN A 186 -0.19 10.13 -8.33
C GLN A 186 0.55 8.82 -8.03
N VAL A 187 1.19 8.26 -9.04
CA VAL A 187 2.00 7.05 -8.89
C VAL A 187 3.49 7.37 -8.84
N ASP A 188 4.26 6.39 -8.35
CA ASP A 188 5.73 6.43 -8.33
C ASP A 188 6.28 7.66 -7.55
N ILE A 189 5.54 8.13 -6.55
CA ILE A 189 5.99 9.19 -5.63
C ILE A 189 7.27 8.70 -4.97
N ASN A 190 8.33 9.53 -4.99
CA ASN A 190 9.66 9.20 -4.47
C ASN A 190 10.43 8.16 -5.32
N LYS A 191 10.10 8.02 -6.61
CA LYS A 191 10.80 7.12 -7.54
C LYS A 191 12.32 7.35 -7.53
N GLY A 192 13.09 6.27 -7.60
CA GLY A 192 14.55 6.29 -7.50
C GLY A 192 15.07 6.05 -6.07
N ASN A 193 14.18 5.99 -5.10
CA ASN A 193 14.48 5.68 -3.71
C ASN A 193 13.92 4.30 -3.31
N LYS A 194 14.40 3.75 -2.19
CA LYS A 194 13.95 2.47 -1.64
C LYS A 194 12.49 2.50 -1.17
N GLN A 195 11.93 3.68 -0.95
CA GLN A 195 10.54 3.87 -0.58
C GLN A 195 9.79 4.55 -1.71
N VAL A 196 8.66 3.96 -2.13
CA VAL A 196 7.78 4.52 -3.16
C VAL A 196 6.35 4.57 -2.64
N ALA A 197 5.60 5.61 -3.00
CA ALA A 197 4.18 5.68 -2.71
C ALA A 197 3.32 5.79 -3.98
N HIS A 198 2.08 5.34 -3.86
CA HIS A 198 1.03 5.53 -4.86
C HIS A 198 -0.21 6.12 -4.19
N GLY A 199 -0.70 7.24 -4.69
CA GLY A 199 -1.96 7.83 -4.25
C GLY A 199 -3.14 6.89 -4.53
N ILE A 200 -4.06 6.79 -3.58
CA ILE A 200 -5.29 5.99 -3.71
C ILE A 200 -6.53 6.79 -3.33
N ASN A 201 -7.65 6.50 -4.01
CA ASN A 201 -8.91 7.23 -3.85
C ASN A 201 -9.82 6.69 -2.73
N GLY A 202 -9.34 5.80 -1.91
CA GLY A 202 -10.05 5.24 -0.76
C GLY A 202 -9.07 4.76 0.30
N VAL A 203 -9.52 4.57 1.53
CA VAL A 203 -8.68 4.06 2.63
C VAL A 203 -8.80 2.55 2.68
N LEU A 204 -7.67 1.85 2.70
CA LEU A 204 -7.61 0.39 2.89
C LEU A 204 -7.94 0.05 4.35
N LEU A 205 -8.87 -0.87 4.55
CA LEU A 205 -9.27 -1.28 5.89
C LEU A 205 -8.92 -2.75 6.15
N PRO A 206 -8.17 -3.03 7.22
CA PRO A 206 -7.77 -4.39 7.59
C PRO A 206 -8.91 -5.20 8.24
N PHE A 207 -10.09 -4.59 8.40
CA PHE A 207 -11.29 -5.16 9.02
C PHE A 207 -12.55 -4.66 8.30
N ALA A 208 -13.68 -5.27 8.60
CA ALA A 208 -14.98 -4.75 8.19
C ALA A 208 -15.47 -3.74 9.25
N PRO A 209 -15.71 -2.47 8.87
CA PRO A 209 -16.30 -1.47 9.77
C PRO A 209 -17.78 -1.70 10.01
#